data_d3e4d951373590712c9ecb8580631bef
#
_entry.id   d3e4d951373590712c9ecb8580631bef
#
_cell.length_a   1.000
_cell.length_b   1.000
_cell.length_c   1.000
_cell.angle_alpha   90.00
_cell.angle_beta   90.00
_cell.angle_gamma   90.00
#
_symmetry.space_group_name_H-M   'P 1'
#
loop_
_entity.id
_entity.type
_entity.pdbx_description
1 polymer ?
#
loop_
_entity_poly.entity_id
_entity_poly.type
_entity_poly.pdbx_seq_one_letter_code
_entity_poly.pdbx_strand_id
1 'polypeptide(L)'
;PENSLTAVSNGACCVVGNQAYVIQKGSRMANNSAVASMGYGLPAAIGTCIGGKRRTTICLEGDGSIMMNLQELQTIITNKLPIKIFLINNNGYHSIRLTQNNLFKEHCKVGIGPESQDLSFPEFKRIAEAFGYKYYSASSNEEMKKTVDEVLKEDGPLFCEIFTDTKQVWEPKSSTKRLEDGTLVSPPLEDLAPFLPREELKEIMFIPLMDEK
;
A
#
# COMPACT_ATOMS: atom_id res chain seq x y z
N PRO A 1 8.07 -11.75 9.90
CA PRO A 1 8.58 -12.54 11.05
C PRO A 1 7.44 -13.20 11.82
N GLU A 2 7.72 -14.31 12.52
CA GLU A 2 6.78 -14.90 13.47
C GLU A 2 6.42 -13.89 14.56
N ASN A 3 5.20 -14.00 15.07
CA ASN A 3 4.67 -13.13 16.12
C ASN A 3 4.65 -11.63 15.75
N SER A 4 4.81 -11.28 14.49
CA SER A 4 4.76 -9.89 14.03
C SER A 4 3.34 -9.34 14.06
N LEU A 5 3.24 -8.04 14.28
CA LEU A 5 2.03 -7.26 14.09
C LEU A 5 2.24 -6.36 12.89
N THR A 6 1.27 -6.29 12.00
CA THR A 6 1.36 -5.44 10.80
C THR A 6 0.06 -4.64 10.67
N ALA A 7 0.19 -3.33 10.56
CA ALA A 7 -0.88 -2.44 10.15
C ALA A 7 -0.63 -2.00 8.71
N VAL A 8 -1.63 -2.12 7.88
CA VAL A 8 -1.53 -1.83 6.45
C VAL A 8 -2.48 -0.70 6.10
N SER A 9 -1.95 0.35 5.52
CA SER A 9 -2.71 1.50 5.04
C SER A 9 -3.49 1.15 3.77
N ASN A 10 -3.85 2.13 2.98
CA ASN A 10 -4.64 1.96 1.76
C ASN A 10 -3.77 1.97 0.49
N GLY A 11 -4.42 1.98 -0.68
CA GLY A 11 -3.75 2.05 -1.99
C GLY A 11 -2.83 0.86 -2.25
N ALA A 12 -1.61 1.12 -2.71
CA ALA A 12 -0.60 0.09 -3.00
C ALA A 12 -0.36 -0.84 -1.80
N CYS A 13 -0.24 -0.27 -0.60
CA CYS A 13 0.00 -1.02 0.63
C CYS A 13 -1.12 -2.04 0.89
N CYS A 14 -2.39 -1.64 0.70
CA CYS A 14 -3.52 -2.53 0.89
C CYS A 14 -3.58 -3.60 -0.21
N VAL A 15 -3.56 -3.20 -1.47
CA VAL A 15 -3.73 -4.12 -2.60
C VAL A 15 -2.60 -5.15 -2.63
N VAL A 16 -1.36 -4.68 -2.73
CA VAL A 16 -0.19 -5.58 -2.83
C VAL A 16 0.07 -6.26 -1.49
N GLY A 17 -0.14 -5.56 -0.36
CA GLY A 17 0.02 -6.12 0.97
C GLY A 17 -0.89 -7.34 1.19
N ASN A 18 -2.17 -7.26 0.83
CA ASN A 18 -3.09 -8.40 0.97
C ASN A 18 -2.73 -9.56 0.02
N GLN A 19 -2.24 -9.26 -1.19
CA GLN A 19 -1.82 -10.29 -2.14
C GLN A 19 -0.54 -11.02 -1.71
N ALA A 20 0.42 -10.29 -1.13
CA ALA A 20 1.76 -10.80 -0.85
C ALA A 20 1.98 -11.24 0.61
N TYR A 21 1.04 -10.95 1.53
CA TYR A 21 1.24 -11.23 2.94
C TYR A 21 1.24 -12.73 3.23
N VAL A 22 2.36 -13.22 3.74
CA VAL A 22 2.49 -14.61 4.19
C VAL A 22 2.21 -14.67 5.69
N ILE A 23 1.12 -15.32 6.05
CA ILE A 23 0.73 -15.51 7.45
C ILE A 23 1.73 -16.43 8.15
N GLN A 24 2.35 -15.92 9.19
CA GLN A 24 3.29 -16.67 10.05
C GLN A 24 2.63 -16.97 11.39
N LYS A 25 3.18 -17.95 12.13
CA LYS A 25 2.71 -18.32 13.47
C LYS A 25 2.68 -17.09 14.39
N GLY A 26 1.52 -16.82 15.00
CA GLY A 26 1.33 -15.68 15.90
C GLY A 26 1.35 -14.29 15.25
N SER A 27 1.50 -14.20 13.94
CA SER A 27 1.41 -12.93 13.22
C SER A 27 -0.04 -12.48 13.07
N ARG A 28 -0.23 -11.17 13.00
CA ARG A 28 -1.53 -10.54 12.71
C ARG A 28 -1.34 -9.38 11.75
N MET A 29 -2.27 -9.25 10.80
CA MET A 29 -2.38 -8.11 9.92
C MET A 29 -3.71 -7.39 10.17
N ALA A 30 -3.64 -6.07 10.43
CA ALA A 30 -4.78 -5.18 10.52
C ALA A 30 -4.82 -4.29 9.28
N ASN A 31 -5.95 -4.25 8.59
CA ASN A 31 -6.17 -3.41 7.43
C ASN A 31 -7.61 -2.88 7.40
N ASN A 32 -7.87 -1.94 6.53
CA ASN A 32 -9.19 -1.35 6.29
C ASN A 32 -9.57 -1.46 4.80
N SER A 33 -9.52 -2.67 4.27
CA SER A 33 -9.69 -2.93 2.84
C SER A 33 -11.08 -2.57 2.30
N ALA A 34 -12.13 -2.61 3.14
CA ALA A 34 -13.50 -2.32 2.71
C ALA A 34 -13.73 -0.82 2.47
N VAL A 35 -13.22 0.04 3.35
CA VAL A 35 -13.38 1.50 3.27
C VAL A 35 -12.14 2.17 2.67
N ALA A 36 -10.98 1.56 2.89
CA ALA A 36 -9.68 2.01 2.38
C ALA A 36 -9.37 3.49 2.68
N SER A 37 -9.64 3.94 3.91
CA SER A 37 -9.43 5.32 4.33
C SER A 37 -7.95 5.70 4.29
N MET A 38 -7.61 6.79 3.61
CA MET A 38 -6.29 7.39 3.72
C MET A 38 -6.05 7.89 5.14
N GLY A 39 -4.78 7.82 5.60
CA GLY A 39 -4.40 8.17 6.96
C GLY A 39 -4.69 7.11 8.01
N TYR A 40 -5.19 5.94 7.63
CA TYR A 40 -5.48 4.83 8.54
C TYR A 40 -4.22 4.20 9.15
N GLY A 41 -3.13 4.11 8.38
CA GLY A 41 -1.98 3.27 8.72
C GLY A 41 -1.29 3.64 10.04
N LEU A 42 -0.94 4.91 10.25
CA LEU A 42 -0.28 5.33 11.49
C LEU A 42 -1.14 5.11 12.74
N PRO A 43 -2.40 5.60 12.81
CA PRO A 43 -3.29 5.33 13.94
C PRO A 43 -3.54 3.84 14.18
N ALA A 44 -3.70 3.06 13.12
CA ALA A 44 -3.87 1.62 13.22
C ALA A 44 -2.62 0.91 13.76
N ALA A 45 -1.43 1.34 13.33
CA ALA A 45 -0.17 0.80 13.86
C ALA A 45 -0.01 1.10 15.35
N ILE A 46 -0.37 2.30 15.79
CA ILE A 46 -0.40 2.68 17.21
C ILE A 46 -1.35 1.78 17.99
N GLY A 47 -2.60 1.67 17.54
CA GLY A 47 -3.61 0.82 18.17
C GLY A 47 -3.20 -0.66 18.21
N THR A 48 -2.67 -1.17 17.11
CA THR A 48 -2.18 -2.55 16.97
C THR A 48 -1.00 -2.82 17.90
N CYS A 49 -0.06 -1.89 18.01
CA CYS A 49 1.10 -1.99 18.90
C CYS A 49 0.66 -2.03 20.36
N ILE A 50 -0.21 -1.11 20.78
CA ILE A 50 -0.70 -1.02 22.17
C ILE A 50 -1.52 -2.26 22.52
N GLY A 51 -2.50 -2.63 21.69
CA GLY A 51 -3.32 -3.82 21.87
C GLY A 51 -2.51 -5.11 21.82
N GLY A 52 -1.41 -5.12 21.09
CA GLY A 52 -0.44 -6.21 21.01
C GLY A 52 0.59 -6.22 22.14
N LYS A 53 0.35 -5.51 23.23
CA LYS A 53 1.28 -5.40 24.39
C LYS A 53 2.65 -4.84 24.01
N ARG A 54 2.65 -3.84 23.15
CA ARG A 54 3.85 -3.11 22.67
C ARG A 54 4.89 -4.03 21.98
N ARG A 55 4.43 -5.08 21.32
CA ARG A 55 5.29 -5.87 20.42
C ARG A 55 5.70 -5.03 19.23
N THR A 56 6.85 -5.33 18.63
CA THR A 56 7.28 -4.72 17.38
C THR A 56 6.17 -4.81 16.35
N THR A 57 5.80 -3.65 15.83
CA THR A 57 4.70 -3.51 14.86
C THR A 57 5.24 -2.92 13.56
N ILE A 58 4.89 -3.53 12.46
CA ILE A 58 5.19 -3.05 11.11
C ILE A 58 4.03 -2.17 10.66
N CYS A 59 4.32 -0.98 10.17
CA CYS A 59 3.36 -0.09 9.53
C CYS A 59 3.71 0.01 8.04
N LEU A 60 2.84 -0.48 7.16
CA LEU A 60 2.96 -0.25 5.72
C LEU A 60 2.11 0.96 5.36
N GLU A 61 2.74 2.05 4.96
CA GLU A 61 2.08 3.33 4.69
C GLU A 61 2.45 3.86 3.31
N GLY A 62 1.55 4.62 2.69
CA GLY A 62 1.80 5.27 1.39
C GLY A 62 2.14 6.74 1.55
N ASP A 63 2.93 7.29 0.62
CA ASP A 63 3.38 8.68 0.60
C ASP A 63 2.22 9.70 0.62
N GLY A 64 1.15 9.44 -0.12
CA GLY A 64 -0.05 10.29 -0.09
C GLY A 64 -0.90 10.08 1.16
N SER A 65 -1.02 8.84 1.61
CA SER A 65 -1.88 8.48 2.74
C SER A 65 -1.35 9.01 4.08
N ILE A 66 -0.03 8.94 4.30
CA ILE A 66 0.61 9.40 5.55
C ILE A 66 0.32 10.89 5.83
N MET A 67 0.13 11.68 4.78
CA MET A 67 -0.14 13.12 4.89
C MET A 67 -1.43 13.45 5.65
N MET A 68 -2.37 12.50 5.73
CA MET A 68 -3.66 12.72 6.41
C MET A 68 -3.55 12.69 7.94
N ASN A 69 -2.55 11.98 8.47
CA ASN A 69 -2.33 11.82 9.92
C ASN A 69 -0.84 11.89 10.28
N LEU A 70 -0.10 12.76 9.60
CA LEU A 70 1.35 12.92 9.77
C LEU A 70 1.77 13.24 11.21
N GLN A 71 0.92 13.94 11.96
CA GLN A 71 1.14 14.29 13.37
C GLN A 71 1.27 13.06 14.29
N GLU A 72 0.74 11.90 13.88
CA GLU A 72 0.84 10.68 14.66
C GLU A 72 2.28 10.12 14.74
N LEU A 73 3.18 10.62 13.90
CA LEU A 73 4.61 10.38 14.06
C LEU A 73 5.09 10.82 15.45
N GLN A 74 4.60 11.98 15.94
CA GLN A 74 4.93 12.47 17.28
C GLN A 74 4.36 11.57 18.38
N THR A 75 3.15 11.05 18.20
CA THR A 75 2.53 10.10 19.15
C THR A 75 3.41 8.86 19.32
N ILE A 76 3.93 8.31 18.22
CA ILE A 76 4.81 7.14 18.22
C ILE A 76 6.11 7.43 18.97
N ILE A 77 6.78 8.56 18.68
CA ILE A 77 8.04 8.97 19.31
C ILE A 77 7.84 9.23 20.81
N THR A 78 6.84 10.04 21.16
CA THR A 78 6.56 10.42 22.55
C THR A 78 6.33 9.18 23.43
N ASN A 79 5.61 8.20 22.92
CA ASN A 79 5.30 6.97 23.63
C ASN A 79 6.36 5.87 23.44
N LYS A 80 7.43 6.12 22.69
CA LYS A 80 8.50 5.15 22.38
C LYS A 80 7.92 3.82 21.89
N LEU A 81 6.96 3.87 20.97
CA LEU A 81 6.33 2.66 20.44
C LEU A 81 7.26 1.98 19.44
N PRO A 82 7.53 0.68 19.56
CA PRO A 82 8.41 -0.05 18.66
C PRO A 82 7.73 -0.30 17.28
N ILE A 83 7.44 0.77 16.58
CA ILE A 83 6.78 0.75 15.27
C ILE A 83 7.82 1.00 14.18
N LYS A 84 7.90 0.09 13.22
CA LYS A 84 8.71 0.19 12.02
C LYS A 84 7.83 0.68 10.88
N ILE A 85 7.98 1.93 10.49
CA ILE A 85 7.23 2.52 9.40
C ILE A 85 7.97 2.25 8.11
N PHE A 86 7.34 1.51 7.20
CA PHE A 86 7.78 1.33 5.82
C PHE A 86 6.88 2.19 4.93
N LEU A 87 7.41 3.32 4.49
CA LEU A 87 6.72 4.24 3.60
C LEU A 87 6.97 3.81 2.17
N ILE A 88 5.93 3.38 1.49
CA ILE A 88 5.98 3.05 0.06
C ILE A 88 5.77 4.35 -0.71
N ASN A 89 6.85 4.86 -1.25
CA ASN A 89 6.86 6.09 -2.04
C ASN A 89 6.78 5.74 -3.53
N ASN A 90 5.61 5.93 -4.11
CA ASN A 90 5.36 5.81 -5.54
C ASN A 90 5.08 7.19 -6.19
N ASN A 91 5.51 8.26 -5.50
CA ASN A 91 5.42 9.63 -5.93
C ASN A 91 3.98 10.07 -6.23
N GLY A 92 3.04 9.69 -5.37
CA GLY A 92 1.67 10.19 -5.48
C GLY A 92 0.56 9.17 -5.22
N TYR A 93 -0.62 9.51 -5.70
CA TYR A 93 -1.83 8.69 -5.57
C TYR A 93 -1.90 7.65 -6.69
N HIS A 94 -1.15 6.58 -6.55
CA HIS A 94 -0.95 5.60 -7.61
C HIS A 94 -2.23 4.87 -8.04
N SER A 95 -3.16 4.59 -7.12
CA SER A 95 -4.47 4.02 -7.48
C SER A 95 -5.24 4.93 -8.44
N ILE A 96 -5.20 6.24 -8.18
CA ILE A 96 -5.85 7.25 -9.04
C ILE A 96 -5.12 7.32 -10.38
N ARG A 97 -3.77 7.30 -10.38
CA ARG A 97 -2.95 7.26 -11.60
C ARG A 97 -3.32 6.08 -12.49
N LEU A 98 -3.43 4.88 -11.92
CA LEU A 98 -3.81 3.68 -12.66
C LEU A 98 -5.24 3.78 -13.23
N THR A 99 -6.18 4.33 -12.47
CA THR A 99 -7.57 4.53 -12.90
C THR A 99 -7.64 5.55 -14.04
N GLN A 100 -6.96 6.69 -13.92
CA GLN A 100 -6.93 7.71 -14.96
C GLN A 100 -6.28 7.17 -16.25
N ASN A 101 -5.17 6.45 -16.13
CA ASN A 101 -4.51 5.83 -17.28
C ASN A 101 -5.41 4.80 -17.99
N ASN A 102 -6.17 4.02 -17.22
CA ASN A 102 -7.08 3.02 -17.79
C ASN A 102 -8.29 3.64 -18.50
N LEU A 103 -8.93 4.62 -17.87
CA LEU A 103 -10.20 5.17 -18.36
C LEU A 103 -10.02 6.35 -19.32
N PHE A 104 -9.06 7.23 -19.03
CA PHE A 104 -8.90 8.51 -19.73
C PHE A 104 -7.62 8.59 -20.57
N LYS A 105 -6.77 7.55 -20.52
CA LYS A 105 -5.48 7.49 -21.22
C LYS A 105 -4.62 8.70 -20.85
N GLU A 106 -4.20 9.49 -21.85
CA GLU A 106 -3.31 10.65 -21.66
C GLU A 106 -4.05 11.96 -21.40
N HIS A 107 -5.39 11.96 -21.44
CA HIS A 107 -6.15 13.19 -21.52
C HIS A 107 -6.46 13.84 -20.16
N CYS A 108 -6.21 13.18 -19.04
CA CYS A 108 -6.59 13.73 -17.74
C CYS A 108 -5.65 13.26 -16.64
N LYS A 109 -4.63 14.06 -16.34
CA LYS A 109 -3.76 13.84 -15.20
C LYS A 109 -4.02 14.92 -14.16
N VAL A 110 -4.85 14.61 -13.18
CA VAL A 110 -5.30 15.53 -12.13
C VAL A 110 -5.14 14.86 -10.77
N GLY A 111 -4.51 15.54 -9.83
CA GLY A 111 -4.43 15.13 -8.42
C GLY A 111 -3.71 13.80 -8.18
N ILE A 112 -2.73 13.45 -9.01
CA ILE A 112 -2.03 12.16 -8.92
C ILE A 112 -0.62 12.26 -8.34
N GLY A 113 -0.04 13.44 -8.36
CA GLY A 113 1.31 13.68 -7.90
C GLY A 113 2.00 14.78 -8.71
N PRO A 114 3.33 14.93 -8.60
CA PRO A 114 4.07 15.98 -9.32
C PRO A 114 3.87 15.96 -10.84
N GLU A 115 3.61 14.83 -11.43
CA GLU A 115 3.36 14.71 -12.88
C GLU A 115 2.07 15.38 -13.35
N SER A 116 1.11 15.60 -12.44
CA SER A 116 -0.12 16.35 -12.73
C SER A 116 0.03 17.87 -12.51
N GLN A 117 1.17 18.31 -11.96
CA GLN A 117 1.54 19.71 -11.70
C GLN A 117 0.59 20.46 -10.74
N ASP A 118 -0.31 19.76 -10.07
CA ASP A 118 -1.28 20.32 -9.12
C ASP A 118 -1.11 19.74 -7.70
N LEU A 119 -0.18 18.79 -7.52
CA LEU A 119 0.07 18.13 -6.25
C LEU A 119 1.56 17.80 -6.09
N SER A 120 2.07 17.99 -4.90
CA SER A 120 3.43 17.59 -4.51
C SER A 120 3.47 17.06 -3.08
N PHE A 121 4.52 16.34 -2.76
CA PHE A 121 4.75 15.78 -1.43
C PHE A 121 6.04 16.34 -0.84
N PRO A 122 6.15 16.39 0.51
CA PRO A 122 7.38 16.81 1.17
C PRO A 122 8.49 15.76 0.98
N GLU A 123 9.72 16.16 1.24
CA GLU A 123 10.85 15.25 1.37
C GLU A 123 10.71 14.48 2.70
N PHE A 124 10.30 13.20 2.64
CA PHE A 124 9.98 12.43 3.84
C PHE A 124 11.18 12.16 4.75
N LYS A 125 12.39 12.17 4.21
CA LYS A 125 13.61 12.16 5.02
C LYS A 125 13.61 13.29 6.04
N ARG A 126 13.36 14.53 5.58
CA ARG A 126 13.33 15.71 6.47
C ARG A 126 12.19 15.65 7.47
N ILE A 127 11.05 15.11 7.06
CA ILE A 127 9.92 14.87 7.96
C ILE A 127 10.32 13.88 9.05
N ALA A 128 10.86 12.72 8.69
CA ALA A 128 11.32 11.72 9.65
C ALA A 128 12.34 12.28 10.64
N GLU A 129 13.33 12.98 10.14
CA GLU A 129 14.38 13.62 10.96
C GLU A 129 13.80 14.70 11.89
N ALA A 130 12.85 15.52 11.42
CA ALA A 130 12.19 16.56 12.22
C ALA A 130 11.39 15.98 13.40
N PHE A 131 10.79 14.80 13.24
CA PHE A 131 10.12 14.06 14.32
C PHE A 131 11.08 13.20 15.16
N GLY A 132 12.38 13.17 14.83
CA GLY A 132 13.39 12.44 15.59
C GLY A 132 13.51 10.96 15.25
N TYR A 133 13.06 10.54 14.09
CA TYR A 133 13.27 9.18 13.61
C TYR A 133 14.65 8.98 13.02
N LYS A 134 15.22 7.79 13.26
CA LYS A 134 16.29 7.29 12.42
C LYS A 134 15.69 6.88 11.07
N TYR A 135 16.29 7.39 10.00
CA TYR A 135 15.78 7.23 8.64
C TYR A 135 16.61 6.23 7.85
N TYR A 136 15.92 5.40 7.11
CA TYR A 136 16.45 4.46 6.13
C TYR A 136 15.75 4.64 4.79
N SER A 137 16.40 4.23 3.71
CA SER A 137 15.75 4.20 2.39
C SER A 137 16.30 3.08 1.52
N ALA A 138 15.49 2.66 0.55
CA ALA A 138 15.87 1.73 -0.50
C ALA A 138 15.20 2.11 -1.81
N SER A 139 15.95 2.01 -2.92
CA SER A 139 15.50 2.35 -4.28
C SER A 139 15.69 1.21 -5.28
N SER A 140 16.18 0.07 -4.83
CA SER A 140 16.30 -1.16 -5.62
C SER A 140 15.92 -2.40 -4.79
N ASN A 141 15.63 -3.52 -5.46
CA ASN A 141 15.31 -4.77 -4.78
C ASN A 141 16.48 -5.30 -3.94
N GLU A 142 17.70 -5.10 -4.40
CA GLU A 142 18.92 -5.50 -3.71
C GLU A 142 19.10 -4.70 -2.42
N GLU A 143 18.96 -3.39 -2.49
CA GLU A 143 19.01 -2.51 -1.33
C GLU A 143 17.87 -2.81 -0.36
N MET A 144 16.64 -3.00 -0.85
CA MET A 144 15.45 -3.22 -0.05
C MET A 144 15.61 -4.41 0.90
N LYS A 145 16.10 -5.55 0.41
CA LYS A 145 16.28 -6.73 1.24
C LYS A 145 17.23 -6.46 2.42
N LYS A 146 18.38 -5.84 2.15
CA LYS A 146 19.35 -5.47 3.19
C LYS A 146 18.77 -4.47 4.17
N THR A 147 18.16 -3.41 3.66
CA THR A 147 17.60 -2.31 4.47
C THR A 147 16.47 -2.82 5.37
N VAL A 148 15.56 -3.66 4.85
CA VAL A 148 14.48 -4.25 5.66
C VAL A 148 15.05 -5.12 6.79
N ASP A 149 16.05 -5.93 6.50
CA ASP A 149 16.71 -6.78 7.50
C ASP A 149 17.39 -5.94 8.60
N GLU A 150 17.98 -4.81 8.26
CA GLU A 150 18.58 -3.86 9.21
C GLU A 150 17.50 -3.21 10.08
N VAL A 151 16.47 -2.65 9.46
CA VAL A 151 15.36 -1.98 10.16
C VAL A 151 14.64 -2.91 11.15
N LEU A 152 14.43 -4.17 10.75
CA LEU A 152 13.73 -5.14 11.62
C LEU A 152 14.56 -5.61 12.82
N LYS A 153 15.90 -5.47 12.76
CA LYS A 153 16.80 -5.83 13.88
C LYS A 153 16.99 -4.74 14.90
N GLU A 154 16.76 -3.49 14.53
CA GLU A 154 16.94 -2.37 15.44
C GLU A 154 15.77 -2.20 16.41
N ASP A 155 16.04 -1.67 17.56
CA ASP A 155 15.02 -1.35 18.57
C ASP A 155 14.34 0.00 18.30
N GLY A 156 13.17 0.20 18.89
CA GLY A 156 12.46 1.47 18.87
C GLY A 156 11.74 1.80 17.55
N PRO A 157 11.21 3.03 17.45
CA PRO A 157 10.54 3.51 16.24
C PRO A 157 11.56 3.85 15.15
N LEU A 158 11.26 3.44 13.92
CA LEU A 158 12.10 3.69 12.74
C LEU A 158 11.25 4.09 11.54
N PHE A 159 11.85 4.85 10.63
CA PHE A 159 11.23 5.29 9.39
C PHE A 159 12.07 4.80 8.21
N CYS A 160 11.49 3.98 7.37
CA CYS A 160 12.12 3.41 6.17
C CYS A 160 11.31 3.79 4.94
N GLU A 161 11.89 4.53 4.03
CA GLU A 161 11.25 4.92 2.77
C GLU A 161 11.69 3.98 1.65
N ILE A 162 10.72 3.36 0.99
CA ILE A 162 10.94 2.45 -0.14
C ILE A 162 10.40 3.11 -1.40
N PHE A 163 11.31 3.48 -2.29
CA PHE A 163 10.95 4.06 -3.57
C PHE A 163 10.54 2.98 -4.55
N THR A 164 9.36 3.17 -5.17
CA THR A 164 8.83 2.24 -6.16
C THR A 164 8.60 2.96 -7.49
N ASP A 165 8.65 2.19 -8.59
CA ASP A 165 8.41 2.76 -9.91
C ASP A 165 6.96 3.25 -10.04
N THR A 166 6.79 4.47 -10.52
CA THR A 166 5.47 5.09 -10.81
C THR A 166 4.72 4.40 -11.94
N LYS A 167 5.38 3.54 -12.69
CA LYS A 167 4.78 2.72 -13.77
C LYS A 167 4.46 1.30 -13.33
N GLN A 168 4.78 0.94 -12.09
CA GLN A 168 4.47 -0.40 -11.60
C GLN A 168 2.97 -0.66 -11.63
N VAL A 169 2.58 -1.75 -12.25
CA VAL A 169 1.19 -2.23 -12.25
C VAL A 169 0.95 -3.17 -11.08
N TRP A 170 -0.31 -3.29 -10.67
CA TRP A 170 -0.75 -4.24 -9.66
C TRP A 170 -1.60 -5.30 -10.34
N GLU A 171 -1.05 -6.47 -10.54
CA GLU A 171 -1.70 -7.56 -11.25
C GLU A 171 -1.50 -8.87 -10.49
N PRO A 172 -2.52 -9.75 -10.49
CA PRO A 172 -3.88 -9.55 -11.03
C PRO A 172 -4.72 -8.61 -10.16
N LYS A 173 -5.69 -7.90 -10.75
CA LYS A 173 -6.57 -6.98 -10.01
C LYS A 173 -7.98 -6.92 -10.60
N SER A 174 -8.96 -6.55 -9.79
CA SER A 174 -10.27 -6.12 -10.28
C SER A 174 -10.11 -4.84 -11.12
N SER A 175 -10.69 -4.80 -12.29
CA SER A 175 -10.58 -3.66 -13.21
C SER A 175 -11.85 -3.53 -14.05
N THR A 176 -12.23 -2.29 -14.35
CA THR A 176 -13.30 -2.03 -15.30
C THR A 176 -12.90 -2.48 -16.71
N LYS A 177 -13.77 -3.23 -17.36
CA LYS A 177 -13.62 -3.68 -18.74
C LYS A 177 -14.47 -2.77 -19.66
N ARG A 178 -13.91 -2.36 -20.77
CA ARG A 178 -14.66 -1.66 -21.83
C ARG A 178 -15.05 -2.67 -22.89
N LEU A 179 -16.36 -2.77 -23.15
CA LEU A 179 -16.89 -3.59 -24.23
C LEU A 179 -16.69 -2.93 -25.61
N GLU A 180 -16.94 -3.67 -26.67
CA GLU A 180 -16.78 -3.18 -28.07
C GLU A 180 -17.67 -1.99 -28.39
N ASP A 181 -18.87 -1.95 -27.81
CA ASP A 181 -19.82 -0.83 -27.93
C ASP A 181 -19.45 0.41 -27.10
N GLY A 182 -18.34 0.33 -26.33
CA GLY A 182 -17.87 1.39 -25.46
C GLY A 182 -18.44 1.35 -24.04
N THR A 183 -19.36 0.44 -23.73
CA THR A 183 -19.94 0.27 -22.39
C THR A 183 -18.87 -0.14 -21.40
N LEU A 184 -18.92 0.46 -20.20
CA LEU A 184 -18.05 0.11 -19.08
C LEU A 184 -18.77 -0.88 -18.18
N VAL A 185 -18.15 -2.04 -17.94
CA VAL A 185 -18.66 -3.07 -17.03
C VAL A 185 -17.65 -3.39 -15.94
N SER A 186 -18.16 -3.78 -14.78
CA SER A 186 -17.35 -4.33 -13.70
C SER A 186 -17.49 -5.84 -13.70
N PRO A 187 -16.48 -6.59 -14.16
CA PRO A 187 -16.50 -8.04 -14.12
C PRO A 187 -16.68 -8.58 -12.70
N PRO A 188 -17.14 -9.84 -12.56
CA PRO A 188 -17.14 -10.53 -11.27
C PRO A 188 -15.75 -10.56 -10.63
N LEU A 189 -15.68 -10.75 -9.31
CA LEU A 189 -14.41 -10.69 -8.55
C LEU A 189 -13.42 -11.80 -8.94
N GLU A 190 -13.89 -12.87 -9.52
CA GLU A 190 -13.07 -13.96 -10.06
C GLU A 190 -12.44 -13.65 -11.41
N ASP A 191 -12.95 -12.66 -12.15
CA ASP A 191 -12.45 -12.26 -13.47
C ASP A 191 -11.53 -11.05 -13.34
N LEU A 192 -10.26 -11.30 -13.07
CA LEU A 192 -9.25 -10.28 -12.78
C LEU A 192 -8.48 -9.87 -14.05
N ALA A 193 -8.10 -8.61 -14.12
CA ALA A 193 -7.18 -8.11 -15.16
C ALA A 193 -5.71 -8.49 -14.80
N PRO A 194 -4.88 -8.88 -15.81
CA PRO A 194 -5.21 -9.05 -17.23
C PRO A 194 -6.20 -10.19 -17.46
N PHE A 195 -7.28 -9.89 -18.19
CA PHE A 195 -8.38 -10.85 -18.36
C PHE A 195 -7.92 -12.09 -19.14
N LEU A 196 -8.22 -13.27 -18.59
CA LEU A 196 -7.95 -14.53 -19.24
C LEU A 196 -8.90 -14.75 -20.45
N PRO A 197 -8.49 -15.56 -21.46
CA PRO A 197 -9.41 -16.09 -22.43
C PRO A 197 -10.60 -16.76 -21.76
N ARG A 198 -11.81 -16.54 -22.28
CA ARG A 198 -13.05 -17.03 -21.62
C ARG A 198 -13.07 -18.53 -21.38
N GLU A 199 -12.56 -19.33 -22.31
CA GLU A 199 -12.49 -20.77 -22.16
C GLU A 199 -11.52 -21.20 -21.06
N GLU A 200 -10.36 -20.54 -20.97
CA GLU A 200 -9.39 -20.78 -19.90
C GLU A 200 -9.98 -20.43 -18.51
N LEU A 201 -10.67 -19.28 -18.40
CA LEU A 201 -11.34 -18.91 -17.15
C LEU A 201 -12.38 -19.98 -16.75
N LYS A 202 -13.19 -20.48 -17.69
CA LYS A 202 -14.16 -21.54 -17.41
C LYS A 202 -13.51 -22.84 -16.93
N GLU A 203 -12.36 -23.22 -17.51
CA GLU A 203 -11.66 -24.45 -17.14
C GLU A 203 -11.09 -24.40 -15.72
N ILE A 204 -10.64 -23.24 -15.25
CA ILE A 204 -10.05 -23.11 -13.91
C ILE A 204 -11.08 -22.87 -12.81
N MET A 205 -12.32 -22.51 -13.16
CA MET A 205 -13.37 -22.26 -12.18
C MET A 205 -13.98 -23.57 -11.66
N PHE A 206 -14.09 -23.70 -10.33
CA PHE A 206 -14.78 -24.82 -9.68
C PHE A 206 -16.31 -24.71 -9.72
N ILE A 207 -16.82 -23.50 -9.91
CA ILE A 207 -18.25 -23.20 -9.98
C ILE A 207 -18.52 -22.48 -11.32
N PRO A 208 -19.75 -22.56 -11.85
CA PRO A 208 -20.10 -21.83 -13.06
C PRO A 208 -19.83 -20.33 -12.91
N LEU A 209 -19.36 -19.71 -13.98
CA LEU A 209 -19.23 -18.25 -14.04
C LEU A 209 -20.61 -17.60 -13.89
N MET A 210 -20.64 -16.44 -13.27
CA MET A 210 -21.84 -15.61 -13.30
C MET A 210 -22.07 -15.09 -14.73
N ASP A 211 -23.36 -15.03 -15.12
CA ASP A 211 -23.73 -14.43 -16.40
C ASP A 211 -23.23 -12.97 -16.45
N GLU A 212 -22.50 -12.63 -17.49
CA GLU A 212 -22.14 -11.24 -17.78
C GLU A 212 -23.43 -10.46 -18.08
N LYS A 213 -23.83 -9.57 -17.18
CA LYS A 213 -24.99 -8.67 -17.39
C LYS A 213 -24.60 -7.46 -18.19
#